data_e532447ba4de6ac50fc926d6d7684463
#
_entry.id   e532447ba4de6ac50fc926d6d7684463
#
_cell.length_a   1.000
_cell.length_b   1.000
_cell.length_c   1.000
_cell.angle_alpha   90.00
_cell.angle_beta   90.00
_cell.angle_gamma   90.00
#
_symmetry.space_group_name_H-M   'P 1'
#
loop_
_entity.id
_entity.type
_entity.pdbx_description
1 polymer ?
#
loop_
_entity_poly.entity_id
_entity_poly.type
_entity_poly.pdbx_seq_one_letter_code
_entity_poly.pdbx_strand_id
1 'polypeptide(L)'
;MKQFTSVHDIKKLTGRENLTGAVDALVEKALMYKAHPLKDKALGAGKRIGLLFLNPSLRTRLSTQVAAANLGMEAIVFNVDKEGWALEFEEGAIMSGSSVEHIKDAAPVLGSYFNILCIRTFPSLKNREDDYSELYISQFIKYCGVPVISLESATLHPLQSLTDIITIAESSKLTGDRQQTTAKIQNSKFKIALTWAPHVKPLPQCVANSFAQWINAWGKAEFVIAHPEDYELSEAFTGGATITHNQDEALKDADFVYVKNWSTYNDYGKIYENDPKWMLTTNKLSITNNAKVMHCLPVRRNVELSDEVLDSTNSIVTQQAANRVWAAQAVISEVLKSSK
;
A
#
# COMPACT_ATOMS: atom_id res chain seq x y z
N MET A 1 -8.94 20.28 -1.54
CA MET A 1 -9.55 19.18 -0.78
C MET A 1 -8.46 18.26 -0.28
N LYS A 2 -8.61 17.58 0.87
CA LYS A 2 -7.61 16.61 1.32
C LYS A 2 -7.86 15.29 0.62
N GLN A 3 -6.78 14.66 0.17
CA GLN A 3 -6.75 13.34 -0.45
C GLN A 3 -5.68 12.49 0.20
N PHE A 4 -5.72 11.20 -0.03
CA PHE A 4 -4.68 10.25 0.38
C PHE A 4 -4.42 9.28 -0.77
N THR A 5 -3.45 9.59 -1.61
CA THR A 5 -3.09 8.81 -2.81
C THR A 5 -1.62 8.41 -2.82
N SER A 6 -0.79 9.13 -2.07
CA SER A 6 0.65 8.87 -1.94
C SER A 6 1.16 9.32 -0.57
N VAL A 7 2.44 9.04 -0.28
CA VAL A 7 3.11 9.54 0.92
C VAL A 7 3.19 11.07 0.95
N HIS A 8 3.14 11.73 -0.21
CA HIS A 8 3.25 13.19 -0.28
C HIS A 8 2.01 13.93 0.28
N ASP A 9 0.86 13.26 0.31
CA ASP A 9 -0.37 13.83 0.83
C ASP A 9 -0.39 13.94 2.36
N ILE A 10 0.43 13.13 3.07
CA ILE A 10 0.34 12.99 4.53
C ILE A 10 0.79 14.24 5.29
N LYS A 11 1.67 15.07 4.75
CA LYS A 11 2.04 16.36 5.38
C LYS A 11 0.81 17.23 5.57
N LYS A 12 0.03 17.41 4.50
CA LYS A 12 -1.22 18.18 4.53
C LYS A 12 -2.28 17.51 5.39
N LEU A 13 -2.31 16.18 5.39
CA LEU A 13 -3.29 15.39 6.13
C LEU A 13 -3.05 15.49 7.65
N THR A 14 -1.79 15.37 8.08
CA THR A 14 -1.41 15.35 9.51
C THR A 14 -1.03 16.72 10.08
N GLY A 15 -0.87 17.74 9.24
CA GLY A 15 -0.36 19.07 9.64
C GLY A 15 1.12 19.07 10.04
N ARG A 16 1.90 18.06 9.62
CA ARG A 16 3.33 17.98 9.92
C ARG A 16 4.16 18.64 8.81
N GLU A 17 5.28 19.25 9.18
CA GLU A 17 6.14 19.97 8.23
C GLU A 17 6.97 19.04 7.34
N ASN A 18 7.42 17.91 7.87
CA ASN A 18 8.24 16.93 7.15
C ASN A 18 7.57 15.57 7.05
N LEU A 19 8.01 14.75 6.07
CA LEU A 19 7.44 13.44 5.78
C LEU A 19 7.68 12.45 6.93
N THR A 20 8.87 12.40 7.50
CA THR A 20 9.20 11.50 8.61
C THR A 20 8.24 11.71 9.80
N GLY A 21 8.06 12.94 10.25
CA GLY A 21 7.12 13.25 11.33
C GLY A 21 5.66 13.00 10.96
N ALA A 22 5.31 13.13 9.67
CA ALA A 22 3.96 12.81 9.20
C ALA A 22 3.69 11.30 9.19
N VAL A 23 4.68 10.50 8.78
CA VAL A 23 4.62 9.02 8.86
C VAL A 23 4.49 8.59 10.32
N ASP A 24 5.34 9.10 11.21
CA ASP A 24 5.31 8.77 12.64
C ASP A 24 3.95 9.09 13.26
N ALA A 25 3.38 10.24 12.95
CA ALA A 25 2.06 10.64 13.47
C ALA A 25 0.94 9.66 13.04
N LEU A 26 0.99 9.16 11.78
CA LEU A 26 0.03 8.15 11.32
C LEU A 26 0.28 6.79 11.96
N VAL A 27 1.54 6.38 12.17
CA VAL A 27 1.91 5.15 12.86
C VAL A 27 1.43 5.17 14.31
N GLU A 28 1.72 6.23 15.06
CA GLU A 28 1.26 6.42 16.44
C GLU A 28 -0.26 6.37 16.54
N LYS A 29 -0.95 7.04 15.61
CA LYS A 29 -2.40 7.04 15.54
C LYS A 29 -2.97 5.65 15.26
N ALA A 30 -2.37 4.90 14.31
CA ALA A 30 -2.80 3.55 13.99
C ALA A 30 -2.60 2.60 15.19
N LEU A 31 -1.47 2.68 15.88
CA LEU A 31 -1.20 1.90 17.09
C LEU A 31 -2.16 2.29 18.24
N MET A 32 -2.48 3.56 18.37
CA MET A 32 -3.51 4.02 19.33
C MET A 32 -4.87 3.40 19.00
N TYR A 33 -5.29 3.36 17.71
CA TYR A 33 -6.54 2.70 17.33
C TYR A 33 -6.47 1.18 17.50
N LYS A 34 -5.32 0.56 17.32
CA LYS A 34 -5.14 -0.87 17.60
C LYS A 34 -5.40 -1.19 19.08
N ALA A 35 -4.94 -0.31 19.97
CA ALA A 35 -5.18 -0.44 21.41
C ALA A 35 -6.63 -0.05 21.82
N HIS A 36 -7.22 0.91 21.14
CA HIS A 36 -8.53 1.49 21.46
C HIS A 36 -9.37 1.69 20.19
N PRO A 37 -9.90 0.60 19.57
CA PRO A 37 -10.55 0.63 18.26
C PRO A 37 -11.70 1.63 18.12
N LEU A 38 -12.50 1.79 19.15
CA LEU A 38 -13.71 2.61 19.14
C LEU A 38 -13.53 4.02 19.74
N LYS A 39 -12.30 4.43 20.05
CA LYS A 39 -12.02 5.72 20.73
C LYS A 39 -12.69 6.92 20.03
N ASP A 40 -12.67 6.95 18.70
CA ASP A 40 -13.23 8.05 17.91
C ASP A 40 -14.52 7.64 17.16
N LYS A 41 -15.32 6.70 17.72
CA LYS A 41 -16.53 6.16 17.07
C LYS A 41 -17.54 7.22 16.68
N ALA A 42 -17.62 8.31 17.39
CA ALA A 42 -18.55 9.41 17.11
C ALA A 42 -18.10 10.30 15.92
N LEU A 43 -16.85 10.18 15.46
CA LEU A 43 -16.27 11.06 14.43
C LEU A 43 -17.00 10.93 13.09
N GLY A 44 -17.40 9.72 12.74
CA GLY A 44 -18.08 9.37 11.50
C GLY A 44 -19.61 9.25 11.63
N ALA A 45 -20.19 9.58 12.78
CA ALA A 45 -21.64 9.46 12.97
C ALA A 45 -22.43 10.27 11.92
N GLY A 46 -23.39 9.61 11.28
CA GLY A 46 -24.21 10.19 10.20
C GLY A 46 -23.47 10.40 8.88
N LYS A 47 -22.23 9.92 8.73
CA LYS A 47 -21.43 10.05 7.51
C LYS A 47 -21.34 8.71 6.78
N ARG A 48 -21.25 8.80 5.46
CA ARG A 48 -21.10 7.65 4.54
C ARG A 48 -19.75 7.67 3.84
N ILE A 49 -19.17 6.50 3.67
CA ILE A 49 -17.96 6.29 2.89
C ILE A 49 -18.24 5.29 1.76
N GLY A 50 -17.96 5.69 0.54
CA GLY A 50 -18.08 4.84 -0.63
C GLY A 50 -16.78 4.09 -0.87
N LEU A 51 -16.86 2.77 -1.02
CA LEU A 51 -15.71 1.91 -1.37
C LEU A 51 -15.92 1.38 -2.79
N LEU A 52 -15.33 2.06 -3.77
CA LEU A 52 -15.48 1.75 -5.20
C LEU A 52 -14.34 0.84 -5.67
N PHE A 53 -14.70 -0.31 -6.22
CA PHE A 53 -13.77 -1.30 -6.74
C PHE A 53 -13.95 -1.45 -8.24
N LEU A 54 -12.97 -0.99 -9.01
CA LEU A 54 -12.83 -1.32 -10.44
C LEU A 54 -12.09 -2.66 -10.62
N ASN A 55 -11.56 -3.22 -9.52
CA ASN A 55 -10.88 -4.51 -9.51
C ASN A 55 -11.11 -5.23 -8.16
N PRO A 56 -11.32 -6.57 -8.15
CA PRO A 56 -11.65 -7.30 -6.93
C PRO A 56 -10.59 -7.22 -5.85
N SER A 57 -11.00 -7.15 -4.60
CA SER A 57 -10.12 -7.27 -3.43
C SER A 57 -10.86 -7.82 -2.22
N LEU A 58 -10.24 -8.77 -1.53
CA LEU A 58 -10.77 -9.31 -0.28
C LEU A 58 -10.35 -8.47 0.92
N ARG A 59 -9.04 -8.38 1.16
CA ARG A 59 -8.48 -7.75 2.38
C ARG A 59 -8.71 -6.24 2.43
N THR A 60 -8.48 -5.54 1.33
CA THR A 60 -8.71 -4.09 1.25
C THR A 60 -10.18 -3.77 1.54
N ARG A 61 -11.10 -4.54 0.95
CA ARG A 61 -12.54 -4.39 1.15
C ARG A 61 -12.91 -4.53 2.64
N LEU A 62 -12.54 -5.66 3.24
CA LEU A 62 -12.92 -5.96 4.63
C LEU A 62 -12.25 -5.03 5.64
N SER A 63 -10.94 -4.78 5.51
CA SER A 63 -10.21 -3.92 6.45
C SER A 63 -10.73 -2.49 6.45
N THR A 64 -11.07 -1.94 5.27
CA THR A 64 -11.58 -0.57 5.18
C THR A 64 -13.01 -0.46 5.71
N GLN A 65 -13.86 -1.47 5.50
CA GLN A 65 -15.20 -1.52 6.10
C GLN A 65 -15.13 -1.55 7.63
N VAL A 66 -14.25 -2.41 8.20
CA VAL A 66 -14.06 -2.47 9.65
C VAL A 66 -13.55 -1.14 10.21
N ALA A 67 -12.57 -0.52 9.52
CA ALA A 67 -12.05 0.78 9.92
C ALA A 67 -13.12 1.88 9.92
N ALA A 68 -13.97 1.91 8.89
CA ALA A 68 -15.09 2.84 8.80
C ALA A 68 -16.12 2.62 9.92
N ALA A 69 -16.49 1.37 10.18
CA ALA A 69 -17.42 1.00 11.25
C ALA A 69 -16.87 1.37 12.64
N ASN A 70 -15.57 1.20 12.88
CA ASN A 70 -14.94 1.62 14.13
C ASN A 70 -15.03 3.15 14.36
N LEU A 71 -15.06 3.93 13.29
CA LEU A 71 -15.26 5.38 13.34
C LEU A 71 -16.73 5.80 13.32
N GLY A 72 -17.68 4.86 13.24
CA GLY A 72 -19.13 5.11 13.21
C GLY A 72 -19.67 5.56 11.86
N MET A 73 -18.93 5.31 10.76
CA MET A 73 -19.41 5.59 9.40
C MET A 73 -20.22 4.40 8.85
N GLU A 74 -21.19 4.72 8.00
CA GLU A 74 -21.81 3.74 7.10
C GLU A 74 -20.89 3.51 5.89
N ALA A 75 -20.46 2.27 5.67
CA ALA A 75 -19.61 1.89 4.52
C ALA A 75 -20.46 1.19 3.45
N ILE A 76 -20.53 1.79 2.27
CA ILE A 76 -21.20 1.20 1.11
C ILE A 76 -20.14 0.77 0.11
N VAL A 77 -20.19 -0.51 -0.26
CA VAL A 77 -19.21 -1.13 -1.18
C VAL A 77 -19.87 -1.39 -2.52
N PHE A 78 -19.18 -0.98 -3.57
CA PHE A 78 -19.66 -1.11 -4.93
C PHE A 78 -18.56 -1.61 -5.88
N ASN A 79 -18.86 -2.67 -6.63
CA ASN A 79 -17.98 -3.20 -7.68
C ASN A 79 -18.47 -2.65 -9.02
N VAL A 80 -17.79 -1.64 -9.53
CA VAL A 80 -18.23 -0.86 -10.71
C VAL A 80 -18.51 -1.78 -11.91
N ASP A 81 -17.57 -2.69 -12.21
CA ASP A 81 -17.67 -3.57 -13.39
C ASP A 81 -18.75 -4.64 -13.32
N LYS A 82 -19.29 -4.93 -12.10
CA LYS A 82 -20.23 -6.04 -11.90
C LYS A 82 -21.62 -5.61 -11.46
N GLU A 83 -21.69 -4.52 -10.72
CA GLU A 83 -22.92 -4.01 -10.09
C GLU A 83 -23.43 -2.74 -10.75
N GLY A 84 -22.62 -2.16 -11.66
CA GLY A 84 -22.95 -0.96 -12.44
C GLY A 84 -22.74 -1.20 -13.93
N TRP A 85 -22.25 -0.19 -14.57
CA TRP A 85 -21.93 -0.18 -15.99
C TRP A 85 -20.53 0.36 -16.25
N ALA A 86 -20.02 0.15 -17.48
CA ALA A 86 -18.71 0.62 -17.88
C ALA A 86 -18.66 2.15 -17.94
N LEU A 87 -17.67 2.72 -17.28
CA LEU A 87 -17.41 4.17 -17.30
C LEU A 87 -16.44 4.54 -18.43
N GLU A 88 -16.66 5.71 -19.00
CA GLU A 88 -15.76 6.34 -19.96
C GLU A 88 -14.87 7.36 -19.25
N PHE A 89 -13.57 7.30 -19.52
CA PHE A 89 -12.57 8.18 -18.91
C PHE A 89 -11.85 9.09 -19.89
N GLU A 90 -11.96 8.83 -21.21
CA GLU A 90 -11.29 9.60 -22.24
C GLU A 90 -11.99 10.96 -22.45
N GLU A 91 -11.22 12.04 -22.41
CA GLU A 91 -11.73 13.38 -22.56
C GLU A 91 -12.15 13.62 -24.04
N GLY A 92 -13.40 14.03 -24.26
CA GLY A 92 -13.94 14.24 -25.61
C GLY A 92 -14.37 12.96 -26.34
N ALA A 93 -14.42 11.82 -25.66
CA ALA A 93 -14.87 10.56 -26.24
C ALA A 93 -16.29 10.68 -26.86
N ILE A 94 -16.45 10.10 -28.04
CA ILE A 94 -17.76 9.89 -28.64
C ILE A 94 -18.33 8.59 -28.10
N MET A 95 -19.29 8.69 -27.18
CA MET A 95 -19.83 7.54 -26.43
C MET A 95 -20.77 6.66 -27.29
N SER A 96 -20.27 6.17 -28.43
CA SER A 96 -20.97 5.23 -29.33
C SER A 96 -20.57 3.77 -29.10
N GLY A 97 -19.66 3.51 -28.15
CA GLY A 97 -19.13 2.18 -27.79
C GLY A 97 -19.86 1.51 -26.63
N SER A 98 -19.14 0.71 -25.86
CA SER A 98 -19.66 -0.07 -24.73
C SER A 98 -19.73 0.70 -23.40
N SER A 99 -19.05 1.84 -23.28
CA SER A 99 -19.14 2.71 -22.10
C SER A 99 -20.50 3.40 -22.05
N VAL A 100 -21.14 3.39 -20.89
CA VAL A 100 -22.53 3.84 -20.71
C VAL A 100 -22.59 5.25 -20.14
N GLU A 101 -21.64 5.62 -19.28
CA GLU A 101 -21.61 6.91 -18.59
C GLU A 101 -20.20 7.47 -18.53
N HIS A 102 -20.05 8.77 -18.74
CA HIS A 102 -18.75 9.42 -18.64
C HIS A 102 -18.42 9.76 -17.19
N ILE A 103 -17.14 9.65 -16.82
CA ILE A 103 -16.67 9.95 -15.45
C ILE A 103 -17.02 11.39 -14.98
N LYS A 104 -17.12 12.34 -15.90
CA LYS A 104 -17.52 13.73 -15.61
C LYS A 104 -18.95 13.84 -15.06
N ASP A 105 -19.80 12.88 -15.40
CA ASP A 105 -21.18 12.80 -14.93
C ASP A 105 -21.29 11.89 -13.71
N ALA A 106 -20.67 10.71 -13.75
CA ALA A 106 -20.72 9.72 -12.67
C ALA A 106 -20.04 10.20 -11.38
N ALA A 107 -18.85 10.81 -11.47
CA ALA A 107 -18.09 11.15 -10.28
C ALA A 107 -18.76 12.21 -9.38
N PRO A 108 -19.34 13.31 -9.90
CA PRO A 108 -20.09 14.28 -9.08
C PRO A 108 -21.31 13.65 -8.41
N VAL A 109 -22.02 12.77 -9.11
CA VAL A 109 -23.20 12.06 -8.56
C VAL A 109 -22.77 11.17 -7.40
N LEU A 110 -21.71 10.34 -7.57
CA LEU A 110 -21.14 9.52 -6.51
C LEU A 110 -20.67 10.39 -5.33
N GLY A 111 -20.01 11.52 -5.61
CA GLY A 111 -19.60 12.47 -4.58
C GLY A 111 -20.77 13.06 -3.79
N SER A 112 -21.96 13.16 -4.38
CA SER A 112 -23.16 13.65 -3.67
C SER A 112 -23.74 12.65 -2.66
N TYR A 113 -23.42 11.36 -2.81
CA TYR A 113 -23.91 10.29 -1.92
C TYR A 113 -22.99 10.04 -0.73
N PHE A 114 -21.71 10.44 -0.81
CA PHE A 114 -20.69 10.08 0.16
C PHE A 114 -19.95 11.30 0.72
N ASN A 115 -19.43 11.15 1.93
CA ASN A 115 -18.56 12.16 2.56
C ASN A 115 -17.08 11.91 2.20
N ILE A 116 -16.74 10.66 1.84
CA ILE A 116 -15.40 10.21 1.41
C ILE A 116 -15.61 9.14 0.35
N LEU A 117 -14.83 9.18 -0.72
CA LEU A 117 -14.70 8.08 -1.68
C LEU A 117 -13.36 7.37 -1.51
N CYS A 118 -13.40 6.07 -1.35
CA CYS A 118 -12.26 5.19 -1.40
C CYS A 118 -12.27 4.43 -2.72
N ILE A 119 -11.21 4.52 -3.50
CA ILE A 119 -11.22 4.01 -4.87
C ILE A 119 -10.06 3.04 -5.08
N ARG A 120 -10.38 1.87 -5.61
CA ARG A 120 -9.40 0.89 -6.08
C ARG A 120 -9.46 0.82 -7.59
N THR A 121 -8.38 1.24 -8.22
CA THR A 121 -8.12 1.01 -9.64
C THR A 121 -7.05 -0.08 -9.79
N PHE A 122 -6.65 -0.39 -11.03
CA PHE A 122 -5.61 -1.38 -11.28
C PHE A 122 -5.00 -1.12 -12.66
N PRO A 123 -3.69 -1.30 -12.86
CA PRO A 123 -3.08 -1.06 -14.16
C PRO A 123 -3.53 -2.10 -15.19
N SER A 124 -3.54 -1.70 -16.43
CA SER A 124 -3.80 -2.59 -17.58
C SER A 124 -2.63 -3.54 -17.84
N LEU A 125 -1.41 -3.14 -17.47
CA LEU A 125 -0.12 -3.76 -17.78
C LEU A 125 0.14 -3.86 -19.29
N LYS A 126 -0.49 -2.99 -20.09
CA LYS A 126 -0.35 -2.95 -21.56
C LYS A 126 0.39 -1.70 -22.05
N ASN A 127 0.02 -0.56 -21.49
CA ASN A 127 0.63 0.72 -21.79
C ASN A 127 1.11 1.38 -20.50
N ARG A 128 2.44 1.58 -20.39
CA ARG A 128 3.04 2.19 -19.20
C ARG A 128 2.62 3.65 -19.03
N GLU A 129 2.56 4.43 -20.11
CA GLU A 129 2.21 5.85 -20.04
C GLU A 129 0.80 6.04 -19.50
N ASP A 130 -0.17 5.25 -19.99
CA ASP A 130 -1.54 5.30 -19.52
C ASP A 130 -1.64 4.92 -18.04
N ASP A 131 -1.02 3.80 -17.64
CA ASP A 131 -1.06 3.32 -16.27
C ASP A 131 -0.34 4.30 -15.32
N TYR A 132 0.81 4.86 -15.71
CA TYR A 132 1.58 5.81 -14.89
C TYR A 132 1.01 7.23 -14.89
N SER A 133 0.09 7.56 -15.79
CA SER A 133 -0.70 8.80 -15.73
C SER A 133 -1.70 8.80 -14.59
N GLU A 134 -1.97 7.64 -13.98
CA GLU A 134 -3.00 7.46 -12.95
C GLU A 134 -4.38 7.98 -13.38
N LEU A 135 -4.71 7.81 -14.67
CA LEU A 135 -5.89 8.39 -15.32
C LEU A 135 -7.16 8.17 -14.50
N TYR A 136 -7.42 6.93 -14.09
CA TYR A 136 -8.68 6.58 -13.42
C TYR A 136 -8.85 7.32 -12.10
N ILE A 137 -7.88 7.23 -11.19
CA ILE A 137 -8.00 7.86 -9.87
C ILE A 137 -7.95 9.39 -9.95
N SER A 138 -7.15 9.95 -10.86
CA SER A 138 -7.07 11.41 -11.07
C SER A 138 -8.37 12.01 -11.56
N GLN A 139 -9.11 11.32 -12.43
CA GLN A 139 -10.42 11.75 -12.89
C GLN A 139 -11.45 11.77 -11.75
N PHE A 140 -11.48 10.76 -10.90
CA PHE A 140 -12.32 10.80 -9.70
C PHE A 140 -11.96 11.97 -8.78
N ILE A 141 -10.68 12.20 -8.52
CA ILE A 141 -10.21 13.34 -7.70
C ILE A 141 -10.67 14.67 -8.30
N LYS A 142 -10.60 14.79 -9.63
CA LYS A 142 -10.95 16.01 -10.35
C LYS A 142 -12.46 16.34 -10.26
N TYR A 143 -13.32 15.32 -10.32
CA TYR A 143 -14.74 15.54 -10.52
C TYR A 143 -15.67 15.19 -9.35
N CYS A 144 -15.28 14.34 -8.40
CA CYS A 144 -16.21 13.84 -7.37
C CYS A 144 -16.60 14.87 -6.29
N GLY A 145 -15.84 15.95 -6.11
CA GLY A 145 -16.19 17.00 -5.14
C GLY A 145 -16.02 16.62 -3.65
N VAL A 146 -15.57 15.40 -3.33
CA VAL A 146 -15.32 14.93 -1.95
C VAL A 146 -13.89 14.39 -1.79
N PRO A 147 -13.37 14.26 -0.56
CA PRO A 147 -12.06 13.65 -0.34
C PRO A 147 -11.96 12.24 -0.94
N VAL A 148 -10.82 11.95 -1.59
CA VAL A 148 -10.51 10.64 -2.18
C VAL A 148 -9.39 9.96 -1.41
N ILE A 149 -9.58 8.68 -1.10
CA ILE A 149 -8.56 7.78 -0.54
C ILE A 149 -8.27 6.69 -1.57
N SER A 150 -7.02 6.57 -2.01
CA SER A 150 -6.59 5.44 -2.83
C SER A 150 -6.53 4.17 -2.01
N LEU A 151 -7.30 3.18 -2.42
CA LEU A 151 -7.21 1.82 -1.87
C LEU A 151 -6.10 1.01 -2.56
N GLU A 152 -5.82 1.31 -3.80
CA GLU A 152 -4.75 0.88 -4.67
C GLU A 152 -4.96 1.56 -6.02
N SER A 153 -3.88 1.96 -6.68
CA SER A 153 -3.91 2.55 -8.01
C SER A 153 -2.95 1.82 -8.95
N ALA A 154 -2.77 2.33 -10.15
CA ALA A 154 -1.89 1.71 -11.12
C ALA A 154 -0.43 1.66 -10.63
N THR A 155 0.04 2.73 -9.96
CA THR A 155 1.44 2.86 -9.57
C THR A 155 1.68 2.78 -8.05
N LEU A 156 0.66 2.95 -7.21
CA LEU A 156 0.80 3.05 -5.76
C LEU A 156 -0.25 2.27 -4.97
N HIS A 157 0.13 1.83 -3.77
CA HIS A 157 -0.77 1.23 -2.78
C HIS A 157 -0.52 1.83 -1.38
N PRO A 158 -0.85 3.13 -1.15
CA PRO A 158 -0.40 3.88 0.02
C PRO A 158 -0.90 3.34 1.36
N LEU A 159 -2.13 2.80 1.43
CA LEU A 159 -2.63 2.15 2.65
C LEU A 159 -1.87 0.85 2.99
N GLN A 160 -1.39 0.12 1.98
CA GLN A 160 -0.54 -1.05 2.22
C GLN A 160 0.80 -0.60 2.80
N SER A 161 1.45 0.38 2.20
CA SER A 161 2.77 0.83 2.66
C SER A 161 2.73 1.46 4.05
N LEU A 162 1.67 2.20 4.39
CA LEU A 162 1.44 2.63 5.76
C LEU A 162 1.28 1.43 6.71
N THR A 163 0.54 0.40 6.29
CA THR A 163 0.38 -0.85 7.04
C THR A 163 1.73 -1.53 7.28
N ASP A 164 2.58 -1.53 6.28
CA ASP A 164 3.91 -2.15 6.33
C ASP A 164 4.80 -1.45 7.37
N ILE A 165 4.83 -0.11 7.34
CA ILE A 165 5.58 0.68 8.34
C ILE A 165 5.01 0.52 9.75
N ILE A 166 3.69 0.48 9.93
CA ILE A 166 3.06 0.20 11.23
C ILE A 166 3.54 -1.16 11.75
N THR A 167 3.61 -2.17 10.88
CA THR A 167 4.03 -3.52 11.25
C THR A 167 5.50 -3.59 11.62
N ILE A 168 6.36 -2.90 10.86
CA ILE A 168 7.78 -2.76 11.16
C ILE A 168 7.98 -2.04 12.51
N ALA A 169 7.33 -0.92 12.71
CA ALA A 169 7.42 -0.14 13.94
C ALA A 169 6.93 -0.91 15.18
N GLU A 170 5.86 -1.68 15.04
CA GLU A 170 5.33 -2.54 16.09
C GLU A 170 6.29 -3.70 16.42
N SER A 171 6.82 -4.36 15.39
CA SER A 171 7.73 -5.50 15.55
C SER A 171 9.08 -5.10 16.15
N SER A 172 9.60 -3.92 15.80
CA SER A 172 10.83 -3.38 16.35
C SER A 172 10.72 -3.08 17.86
N LYS A 173 9.54 -2.73 18.34
CA LYS A 173 9.30 -2.50 19.79
C LYS A 173 9.27 -3.78 20.60
N LEU A 174 8.93 -4.91 19.97
CA LEU A 174 8.84 -6.21 20.64
C LEU A 174 10.18 -6.93 20.75
N THR A 175 11.17 -6.58 19.95
CA THR A 175 12.50 -7.23 19.90
C THR A 175 13.53 -6.64 20.86
N GLY A 176 13.19 -5.58 21.60
CA GLY A 176 14.09 -4.94 22.58
C GLY A 176 13.50 -4.84 23.98
N ASP A 177 14.36 -4.95 25.01
CA ASP A 177 14.01 -4.67 26.40
C ASP A 177 13.29 -3.33 26.53
N ARG A 178 12.15 -3.30 27.19
CA ARG A 178 11.20 -2.15 27.22
C ARG A 178 11.82 -0.78 27.58
N GLN A 179 13.05 -0.75 28.13
CA GLN A 179 13.76 0.49 28.48
C GLN A 179 14.82 0.93 27.44
N GLN A 180 15.25 0.06 26.52
CA GLN A 180 16.25 0.42 25.49
C GLN A 180 15.65 0.77 24.12
N THR A 181 14.36 0.49 23.91
CA THR A 181 13.72 0.51 22.59
C THR A 181 13.56 1.90 22.01
N THR A 182 13.29 2.92 22.84
CA THR A 182 13.19 4.32 22.38
C THR A 182 14.54 4.91 21.97
N ALA A 183 15.63 4.54 22.65
CA ALA A 183 16.97 5.03 22.34
C ALA A 183 17.62 4.33 21.13
N LYS A 184 17.37 3.01 20.93
CA LYS A 184 17.90 2.27 19.78
C LYS A 184 17.20 2.64 18.46
N ILE A 185 15.90 2.88 18.48
CA ILE A 185 15.16 3.38 17.29
C ILE A 185 15.62 4.80 16.91
N GLN A 186 16.11 5.58 17.88
CA GLN A 186 16.64 6.93 17.62
C GLN A 186 18.04 6.95 17.01
N ASN A 187 18.89 5.92 17.20
CA ASN A 187 20.31 5.98 16.88
C ASN A 187 20.87 4.84 16.01
N SER A 188 20.17 3.74 15.75
CA SER A 188 20.62 2.70 14.82
C SER A 188 19.58 2.50 13.71
N LYS A 189 20.02 2.73 12.48
CA LYS A 189 19.22 2.36 11.31
C LYS A 189 19.19 0.84 11.23
N PHE A 190 18.01 0.24 11.23
CA PHE A 190 17.84 -1.17 10.90
C PHE A 190 17.77 -1.33 9.37
N LYS A 191 18.14 -2.52 8.89
CA LYS A 191 18.18 -2.80 7.46
C LYS A 191 16.87 -3.46 6.99
N ILE A 192 16.28 -2.90 5.96
CA ILE A 192 15.10 -3.44 5.26
C ILE A 192 15.52 -3.87 3.86
N ALA A 193 15.24 -5.13 3.51
CA ALA A 193 15.38 -5.64 2.15
C ALA A 193 14.00 -5.82 1.50
N LEU A 194 13.75 -5.13 0.38
CA LEU A 194 12.68 -5.47 -0.54
C LEU A 194 13.27 -6.39 -1.60
N THR A 195 12.79 -7.61 -1.68
CA THR A 195 13.28 -8.57 -2.68
C THR A 195 12.19 -9.00 -3.63
N TRP A 196 12.53 -8.97 -4.92
CA TRP A 196 11.72 -9.60 -5.96
C TRP A 196 11.63 -11.11 -5.71
N ALA A 197 10.52 -11.71 -6.14
CA ALA A 197 10.31 -13.17 -6.11
C ALA A 197 9.54 -13.63 -7.35
N PRO A 198 9.70 -14.91 -7.79
CA PRO A 198 9.00 -15.45 -8.96
C PRO A 198 7.49 -15.42 -8.79
N HIS A 199 6.76 -15.35 -9.92
CA HIS A 199 5.31 -15.47 -9.93
C HIS A 199 4.81 -16.00 -11.28
N VAL A 200 3.68 -16.69 -11.28
CA VAL A 200 3.11 -17.36 -12.47
C VAL A 200 2.49 -16.41 -13.51
N LYS A 201 2.37 -15.13 -13.18
CA LYS A 201 1.86 -14.08 -14.08
C LYS A 201 2.44 -12.72 -13.69
N PRO A 202 2.51 -11.76 -14.63
CA PRO A 202 2.93 -10.41 -14.32
C PRO A 202 2.03 -9.77 -13.26
N LEU A 203 2.64 -9.11 -12.28
CA LEU A 203 1.96 -8.32 -11.27
C LEU A 203 2.36 -6.84 -11.41
N PRO A 204 1.48 -5.91 -10.99
CA PRO A 204 1.80 -4.49 -10.98
C PRO A 204 2.98 -4.14 -10.09
N GLN A 205 3.65 -3.05 -10.41
CA GLN A 205 4.72 -2.48 -9.59
C GLN A 205 4.19 -1.68 -8.38
N CYS A 206 2.89 -1.41 -8.31
CA CYS A 206 2.28 -0.48 -7.36
C CYS A 206 2.63 -0.73 -5.90
N VAL A 207 2.72 -1.99 -5.45
CA VAL A 207 3.10 -2.32 -4.07
C VAL A 207 4.56 -2.04 -3.82
N ALA A 208 5.45 -2.48 -4.72
CA ALA A 208 6.89 -2.27 -4.60
C ALA A 208 7.25 -0.79 -4.68
N ASN A 209 6.70 -0.05 -5.66
CA ASN A 209 6.84 1.40 -5.80
C ASN A 209 6.40 2.14 -4.52
N SER A 210 5.21 1.81 -4.04
CA SER A 210 4.65 2.47 -2.86
C SER A 210 5.46 2.16 -1.61
N PHE A 211 5.89 0.91 -1.42
CA PHE A 211 6.74 0.52 -0.29
C PHE A 211 8.07 1.30 -0.32
N ALA A 212 8.74 1.35 -1.49
CA ALA A 212 10.00 2.08 -1.65
C ALA A 212 9.84 3.56 -1.32
N GLN A 213 8.81 4.20 -1.87
CA GLN A 213 8.52 5.61 -1.63
C GLN A 213 8.28 5.90 -0.13
N TRP A 214 7.55 5.02 0.56
CA TRP A 214 7.22 5.21 1.98
C TRP A 214 8.41 4.94 2.91
N ILE A 215 9.24 3.93 2.65
CA ILE A 215 10.45 3.67 3.46
C ILE A 215 11.44 4.82 3.31
N ASN A 216 11.65 5.32 2.09
CA ASN A 216 12.51 6.48 1.85
C ASN A 216 11.98 7.74 2.56
N ALA A 217 10.68 7.99 2.51
CA ALA A 217 10.04 9.12 3.19
C ALA A 217 10.12 9.02 4.72
N TRP A 218 10.05 7.81 5.26
CA TRP A 218 10.21 7.55 6.69
C TRP A 218 11.65 7.79 7.17
N GLY A 219 12.64 7.40 6.35
CA GLY A 219 14.05 7.77 6.54
C GLY A 219 14.75 7.11 7.74
N LYS A 220 14.15 6.09 8.36
CA LYS A 220 14.65 5.44 9.59
C LYS A 220 15.39 4.12 9.35
N ALA A 221 15.48 3.67 8.10
CA ALA A 221 16.09 2.41 7.74
C ALA A 221 17.22 2.58 6.72
N GLU A 222 18.17 1.66 6.72
CA GLU A 222 18.96 1.34 5.54
C GLU A 222 18.05 0.52 4.61
N PHE A 223 17.90 0.95 3.37
CA PHE A 223 16.95 0.32 2.46
C PHE A 223 17.63 -0.20 1.20
N VAL A 224 17.46 -1.51 0.96
CA VAL A 224 18.02 -2.21 -0.20
C VAL A 224 16.88 -2.86 -0.99
N ILE A 225 16.92 -2.71 -2.31
CA ILE A 225 15.99 -3.36 -3.24
C ILE A 225 16.79 -4.36 -4.08
N ALA A 226 16.39 -5.64 -4.05
CA ALA A 226 16.99 -6.69 -4.87
C ALA A 226 16.00 -7.20 -5.90
N HIS A 227 16.44 -7.25 -7.16
CA HIS A 227 15.64 -7.77 -8.27
C HIS A 227 16.55 -8.31 -9.39
N PRO A 228 16.08 -9.22 -10.26
CA PRO A 228 16.81 -9.59 -11.47
C PRO A 228 17.05 -8.38 -12.38
N GLU A 229 18.00 -8.48 -13.29
CA GLU A 229 18.16 -7.50 -14.37
C GLU A 229 16.83 -7.31 -15.12
N ASP A 230 16.57 -6.12 -15.64
CA ASP A 230 15.35 -5.71 -16.35
C ASP A 230 14.08 -5.56 -15.47
N TYR A 231 14.18 -5.78 -14.14
CA TYR A 231 13.07 -5.60 -13.22
C TYR A 231 13.18 -4.32 -12.38
N GLU A 232 13.83 -3.29 -12.89
CA GLU A 232 13.94 -2.00 -12.23
C GLU A 232 12.54 -1.44 -11.92
N LEU A 233 12.43 -0.79 -10.77
CA LEU A 233 11.33 0.10 -10.48
C LEU A 233 11.67 1.51 -10.99
N SER A 234 10.65 2.33 -11.24
CA SER A 234 10.89 3.72 -11.63
C SER A 234 11.66 4.49 -10.55
N GLU A 235 12.69 5.23 -10.97
CA GLU A 235 13.50 6.08 -10.09
C GLU A 235 12.68 7.09 -9.28
N ALA A 236 11.51 7.50 -9.80
CA ALA A 236 10.58 8.38 -9.10
C ALA A 236 10.12 7.82 -7.74
N PHE A 237 10.19 6.49 -7.54
CA PHE A 237 9.78 5.84 -6.30
C PHE A 237 10.95 5.29 -5.47
N THR A 238 12.07 4.94 -6.11
CA THR A 238 13.19 4.24 -5.48
C THR A 238 14.28 5.16 -4.94
N GLY A 239 14.20 6.45 -5.20
CA GLY A 239 15.24 7.42 -4.80
C GLY A 239 15.67 7.25 -3.34
N GLY A 240 16.99 7.07 -3.12
CA GLY A 240 17.60 6.83 -1.81
C GLY A 240 17.78 5.37 -1.41
N ALA A 241 17.20 4.41 -2.14
CA ALA A 241 17.44 2.98 -1.92
C ALA A 241 18.74 2.50 -2.61
N THR A 242 19.42 1.54 -2.00
CA THR A 242 20.49 0.80 -2.68
C THR A 242 19.85 -0.29 -3.55
N ILE A 243 20.24 -0.35 -4.82
CA ILE A 243 19.75 -1.37 -5.76
C ILE A 243 20.83 -2.43 -5.96
N THR A 244 20.44 -3.71 -5.98
CA THR A 244 21.34 -4.83 -6.31
C THR A 244 20.62 -5.91 -7.10
N HIS A 245 21.35 -6.61 -7.98
CA HIS A 245 20.87 -7.81 -8.68
C HIS A 245 21.29 -9.10 -7.97
N ASN A 246 21.84 -8.97 -6.76
CA ASN A 246 22.24 -10.08 -5.90
C ASN A 246 21.34 -10.11 -4.65
N GLN A 247 20.43 -11.10 -4.60
CA GLN A 247 19.49 -11.22 -3.48
C GLN A 247 20.21 -11.43 -2.15
N ASP A 248 21.31 -12.19 -2.10
CA ASP A 248 22.04 -12.49 -0.88
C ASP A 248 22.70 -11.24 -0.30
N GLU A 249 23.20 -10.32 -1.14
CA GLU A 249 23.71 -9.02 -0.68
C GLU A 249 22.64 -8.17 0.02
N ALA A 250 21.42 -8.16 -0.54
CA ALA A 250 20.31 -7.46 0.09
C ALA A 250 19.89 -8.09 1.41
N LEU A 251 19.85 -9.42 1.45
CA LEU A 251 19.41 -10.19 2.61
C LEU A 251 20.42 -10.17 3.77
N LYS A 252 21.72 -10.10 3.45
CA LYS A 252 22.79 -10.10 4.47
C LYS A 252 22.53 -9.04 5.54
N ASP A 253 22.48 -9.48 6.81
CA ASP A 253 22.26 -8.64 7.98
C ASP A 253 20.93 -7.84 7.97
N ALA A 254 19.96 -8.20 7.11
CA ALA A 254 18.65 -7.56 7.12
C ALA A 254 17.85 -7.89 8.39
N ASP A 255 17.16 -6.88 8.95
CA ASP A 255 16.24 -7.03 10.09
C ASP A 255 14.81 -7.30 9.63
N PHE A 256 14.46 -6.82 8.43
CA PHE A 256 13.16 -7.06 7.77
C PHE A 256 13.37 -7.43 6.31
N VAL A 257 12.65 -8.44 5.84
CA VAL A 257 12.62 -8.86 4.44
C VAL A 257 11.19 -8.77 3.92
N TYR A 258 10.97 -7.89 2.96
CA TYR A 258 9.70 -7.79 2.24
C TYR A 258 9.82 -8.50 0.90
N VAL A 259 9.09 -9.58 0.73
CA VAL A 259 9.07 -10.36 -0.52
C VAL A 259 7.91 -9.93 -1.38
N LYS A 260 8.17 -9.63 -2.68
CA LYS A 260 7.11 -9.24 -3.60
C LYS A 260 7.51 -9.51 -5.05
N ASN A 261 6.56 -9.97 -5.85
CA ASN A 261 6.69 -9.98 -7.29
C ASN A 261 6.26 -8.65 -7.91
N TRP A 262 6.92 -8.24 -9.00
CA TRP A 262 6.46 -7.21 -9.93
C TRP A 262 6.97 -7.49 -11.33
N SER A 263 6.28 -6.97 -12.34
CA SER A 263 6.63 -7.06 -13.75
C SER A 263 7.68 -6.02 -14.17
N THR A 264 8.30 -6.24 -15.33
CA THR A 264 9.30 -5.32 -15.90
C THR A 264 8.74 -3.92 -16.14
N TYR A 265 9.60 -2.90 -15.98
CA TYR A 265 9.27 -1.49 -16.18
C TYR A 265 9.50 -1.03 -17.62
N ASN A 266 10.66 -1.39 -18.22
CA ASN A 266 11.03 -0.92 -19.55
C ASN A 266 10.22 -1.66 -20.64
N ASP A 267 10.21 -2.98 -20.66
CA ASP A 267 9.26 -3.77 -21.45
C ASP A 267 8.03 -4.07 -20.60
N TYR A 268 7.22 -3.07 -20.46
CA TYR A 268 6.19 -2.95 -19.43
C TYR A 268 5.24 -4.14 -19.34
N GLY A 269 5.06 -4.63 -18.13
CA GLY A 269 4.07 -5.67 -17.84
C GLY A 269 4.48 -7.08 -18.23
N LYS A 270 5.77 -7.34 -18.54
CA LYS A 270 6.27 -8.67 -18.88
C LYS A 270 6.87 -9.40 -17.68
N ILE A 271 7.05 -10.71 -17.84
CA ILE A 271 7.86 -11.56 -16.97
C ILE A 271 8.83 -12.31 -17.85
N TYR A 272 10.13 -12.14 -17.62
CA TYR A 272 11.21 -12.87 -18.27
C TYR A 272 11.93 -13.82 -17.31
N GLU A 273 12.07 -13.38 -16.05
CA GLU A 273 12.72 -14.15 -15.01
C GLU A 273 11.66 -14.93 -14.23
N ASN A 274 11.89 -16.19 -14.02
CA ASN A 274 11.06 -17.05 -13.19
C ASN A 274 11.90 -18.11 -12.45
N ASP A 275 13.21 -17.82 -12.28
CA ASP A 275 14.16 -18.72 -11.64
C ASP A 275 13.79 -18.89 -10.15
N PRO A 276 13.56 -20.14 -9.71
CA PRO A 276 13.31 -20.46 -8.30
C PRO A 276 14.39 -19.97 -7.33
N LYS A 277 15.59 -19.65 -7.82
CA LYS A 277 16.66 -19.06 -6.99
C LYS A 277 16.24 -17.76 -6.31
N TRP A 278 15.23 -17.04 -6.83
CA TRP A 278 14.69 -15.83 -6.21
C TRP A 278 13.61 -16.10 -5.15
N MET A 279 13.17 -17.35 -4.98
CA MET A 279 12.29 -17.71 -3.87
C MET A 279 13.01 -17.52 -2.53
N LEU A 280 12.34 -16.91 -1.54
CA LEU A 280 12.89 -16.82 -0.19
C LEU A 280 12.73 -18.16 0.53
N THR A 281 13.85 -18.75 0.92
CA THR A 281 13.96 -20.03 1.65
C THR A 281 14.57 -19.85 3.03
N THR A 282 14.53 -20.87 3.87
CA THR A 282 15.17 -20.87 5.20
C THR A 282 16.68 -20.67 5.10
N ASN A 283 17.34 -21.24 4.08
CA ASN A 283 18.79 -21.04 3.88
C ASN A 283 19.12 -19.56 3.63
N LYS A 284 18.32 -18.90 2.80
CA LYS A 284 18.46 -17.45 2.55
C LYS A 284 18.12 -16.61 3.77
N LEU A 285 17.14 -17.03 4.55
CA LEU A 285 16.79 -16.32 5.77
C LEU A 285 17.90 -16.44 6.82
N SER A 286 18.72 -17.49 6.79
CA SER A 286 19.80 -17.70 7.76
C SER A 286 20.95 -16.67 7.67
N ILE A 287 21.11 -15.97 6.53
CA ILE A 287 22.14 -14.92 6.38
C ILE A 287 21.68 -13.55 6.87
N THR A 288 20.42 -13.43 7.23
CA THR A 288 19.84 -12.18 7.77
C THR A 288 20.12 -12.03 9.27
N ASN A 289 19.82 -10.87 9.83
CA ASN A 289 19.84 -10.65 11.28
C ASN A 289 18.55 -11.19 11.94
N ASN A 290 18.26 -12.49 11.77
CA ASN A 290 16.99 -13.09 12.22
C ASN A 290 15.76 -12.31 11.75
N ALA A 291 15.74 -11.93 10.47
CA ALA A 291 14.80 -11.00 9.91
C ALA A 291 13.34 -11.41 10.08
N LYS A 292 12.47 -10.43 10.30
CA LYS A 292 11.02 -10.62 10.16
C LYS A 292 10.64 -10.59 8.69
N VAL A 293 9.84 -11.56 8.27
CA VAL A 293 9.43 -11.76 6.88
C VAL A 293 8.03 -11.19 6.65
N MET A 294 7.90 -10.37 5.61
CA MET A 294 6.70 -9.64 5.23
C MET A 294 6.27 -9.98 3.80
N HIS A 295 4.97 -9.99 3.58
CA HIS A 295 4.34 -10.09 2.26
C HIS A 295 2.91 -9.55 2.34
N CYS A 296 2.50 -8.70 1.38
CA CYS A 296 1.16 -8.07 1.41
C CYS A 296 -0.02 -9.02 1.19
N LEU A 297 0.24 -10.27 0.84
CA LEU A 297 -0.75 -11.28 0.47
C LEU A 297 -1.66 -10.87 -0.73
N PRO A 298 -2.15 -11.81 -1.54
CA PRO A 298 -1.94 -13.25 -1.46
C PRO A 298 -0.51 -13.63 -1.82
N VAL A 299 0.01 -14.68 -1.20
CA VAL A 299 1.32 -15.26 -1.48
C VAL A 299 1.16 -16.61 -2.15
N ARG A 300 2.05 -16.92 -3.09
CA ARG A 300 2.15 -18.26 -3.67
C ARG A 300 3.22 -19.04 -2.93
N ARG A 301 2.76 -19.96 -2.09
CA ARG A 301 3.62 -20.90 -1.34
C ARG A 301 4.50 -21.71 -2.30
N ASN A 302 5.76 -21.87 -1.94
CA ASN A 302 6.78 -22.60 -2.72
C ASN A 302 7.01 -22.05 -4.14
N VAL A 303 6.67 -20.77 -4.33
CA VAL A 303 7.00 -19.97 -5.52
C VAL A 303 7.66 -18.65 -5.09
N GLU A 304 6.97 -17.83 -4.29
CA GLU A 304 7.51 -16.57 -3.75
C GLU A 304 8.27 -16.81 -2.45
N LEU A 305 7.68 -17.59 -1.54
CA LEU A 305 8.25 -18.00 -0.25
C LEU A 305 8.02 -19.48 -0.04
N SER A 306 8.99 -20.15 0.58
CA SER A 306 8.82 -21.56 0.97
C SER A 306 7.84 -21.69 2.14
N ASP A 307 7.23 -22.87 2.27
CA ASP A 307 6.30 -23.16 3.37
C ASP A 307 6.97 -22.98 4.73
N GLU A 308 8.22 -23.45 4.88
CA GLU A 308 8.97 -23.37 6.14
C GLU A 308 9.19 -21.91 6.58
N VAL A 309 9.40 -20.99 5.63
CA VAL A 309 9.54 -19.54 5.93
C VAL A 309 8.18 -18.96 6.33
N LEU A 310 7.14 -19.27 5.58
CA LEU A 310 5.80 -18.74 5.85
C LEU A 310 5.21 -19.22 7.18
N ASP A 311 5.51 -20.45 7.57
CA ASP A 311 5.00 -21.06 8.80
C ASP A 311 5.94 -20.87 10.00
N SER A 312 7.08 -20.18 9.80
CA SER A 312 8.04 -19.87 10.85
C SER A 312 7.59 -18.72 11.76
N THR A 313 8.23 -18.60 12.91
CA THR A 313 8.06 -17.46 13.84
C THR A 313 8.63 -16.15 13.31
N ASN A 314 9.39 -16.19 12.22
CA ASN A 314 9.90 -15.01 11.52
C ASN A 314 8.83 -14.37 10.64
N SER A 315 7.86 -15.15 10.17
CA SER A 315 6.77 -14.66 9.33
C SER A 315 5.79 -13.80 10.12
N ILE A 316 5.64 -12.54 9.73
CA ILE A 316 4.69 -11.59 10.31
C ILE A 316 3.58 -11.20 9.32
N VAL A 317 3.37 -11.99 8.27
CA VAL A 317 2.42 -11.68 7.19
C VAL A 317 0.98 -11.56 7.68
N THR A 318 0.57 -12.35 8.67
CA THR A 318 -0.78 -12.29 9.26
C THR A 318 -0.95 -11.02 10.10
N GLN A 319 0.05 -10.66 10.91
CA GLN A 319 0.08 -9.41 11.66
C GLN A 319 0.03 -8.20 10.73
N GLN A 320 0.84 -8.22 9.67
CA GLN A 320 0.84 -7.21 8.62
C GLN A 320 -0.56 -7.07 7.99
N ALA A 321 -1.20 -8.18 7.62
CA ALA A 321 -2.55 -8.15 7.04
C ALA A 321 -3.60 -7.58 8.03
N ALA A 322 -3.49 -7.90 9.31
CA ALA A 322 -4.38 -7.39 10.36
C ALA A 322 -4.20 -5.88 10.58
N ASN A 323 -2.98 -5.36 10.48
CA ASN A 323 -2.68 -3.94 10.65
C ASN A 323 -3.30 -3.03 9.58
N ARG A 324 -3.83 -3.59 8.48
CA ARG A 324 -4.56 -2.83 7.44
C ARG A 324 -5.78 -2.10 7.99
N VAL A 325 -6.45 -2.65 9.00
CA VAL A 325 -7.59 -1.99 9.66
C VAL A 325 -7.14 -0.68 10.28
N TRP A 326 -6.04 -0.71 11.00
CA TRP A 326 -5.56 0.44 11.77
C TRP A 326 -4.95 1.52 10.88
N ALA A 327 -4.28 1.12 9.80
CA ALA A 327 -3.82 2.05 8.76
C ALA A 327 -4.99 2.79 8.10
N ALA A 328 -6.02 2.06 7.67
CA ALA A 328 -7.22 2.66 7.08
C ALA A 328 -7.95 3.57 8.07
N GLN A 329 -8.10 3.12 9.34
CA GLN A 329 -8.77 3.91 10.38
C GLN A 329 -8.03 5.21 10.69
N ALA A 330 -6.70 5.18 10.77
CA ALA A 330 -5.89 6.38 10.99
C ALA A 330 -6.08 7.40 9.86
N VAL A 331 -6.01 6.96 8.60
CA VAL A 331 -6.18 7.83 7.43
C VAL A 331 -7.60 8.39 7.36
N ILE A 332 -8.63 7.55 7.46
CA ILE A 332 -10.03 8.00 7.42
C ILE A 332 -10.30 9.03 8.52
N SER A 333 -9.78 8.82 9.73
CA SER A 333 -9.96 9.76 10.83
C SER A 333 -9.32 11.12 10.57
N GLU A 334 -8.15 11.17 9.93
CA GLU A 334 -7.50 12.44 9.56
C GLU A 334 -8.26 13.17 8.46
N VAL A 335 -8.77 12.44 7.46
CA VAL A 335 -9.61 13.01 6.41
C VAL A 335 -10.90 13.60 7.00
N LEU A 336 -11.57 12.89 7.92
CA LEU A 336 -12.77 13.36 8.59
C LEU A 336 -12.56 14.63 9.43
N LYS A 337 -11.43 14.73 10.15
CA LYS A 337 -11.09 15.91 10.96
C LYS A 337 -10.82 17.16 10.11
N SER A 338 -10.41 16.96 8.90
CA SER A 338 -10.04 18.04 7.99
C SER A 338 -11.19 18.55 7.13
N SER A 339 -12.33 17.89 7.18
CA SER A 339 -13.55 18.26 6.46
C SER A 339 -14.51 19.11 7.33
N LYS A 340 -14.03 19.54 8.49
CA LYS A 340 -14.63 20.53 9.35
C LYS A 340 -13.96 21.87 9.09
#